data_ebcc9b85b56d71c9c9312816ac5a21c8
#
_entry.id   ebcc9b85b56d71c9c9312816ac5a21c8
#
_cell.length_a   1.000
_cell.length_b   1.000
_cell.length_c   1.000
_cell.angle_alpha   90.00
_cell.angle_beta   90.00
_cell.angle_gamma   90.00
#
_symmetry.space_group_name_H-M   'P 1'
#
loop_
_entity.id
_entity.type
_entity.pdbx_description
1 polymer ?
#
loop_
_entity_poly.entity_id
_entity_poly.type
_entity_poly.pdbx_seq_one_letter_code
_entity_poly.pdbx_strand_id
1 'polypeptide(L)'
;MTKNQHNVLIVDDEAPMRHMLRMVLERDGYTVTEATSGSQGLERLRTGHYGVILCDIRMPEMDGLTFLQEKQSHQYGGTVIMMSAYGSIDTAVECMKHGAYDYISKPFRPDEILLAVRKAEERLQLSQETVKLKNDLRRSARPQGVAAHIHRRPVKQNLLSLVRKAAEAPATVLITGPTGTGKELIARALHAESPRSDKPFLAVNCSAIPAGLLESELFGHT
;
A
#
# COMPACT_ATOMS: atom_id res chain seq x y z
N MET A 1 -13.37 -3.63 10.72
CA MET A 1 -13.20 -2.17 10.63
C MET A 1 -12.16 -1.76 11.66
N THR A 2 -11.01 -1.29 11.25
CA THR A 2 -9.94 -0.88 12.17
C THR A 2 -10.33 0.47 12.79
N LYS A 3 -10.32 0.54 14.11
CA LYS A 3 -10.72 1.70 14.95
C LYS A 3 -10.06 3.04 14.57
N ASN A 4 -9.03 3.03 13.71
CA ASN A 4 -8.22 4.21 13.35
C ASN A 4 -8.70 4.97 12.10
N GLN A 5 -9.67 4.45 11.35
CA GLN A 5 -10.09 5.05 10.07
C GLN A 5 -10.98 6.30 10.25
N HIS A 6 -11.65 6.42 11.38
CA HIS A 6 -12.53 7.55 11.67
C HIS A 6 -11.90 8.64 12.54
N ASN A 7 -10.56 8.58 12.74
CA ASN A 7 -9.84 9.60 13.49
C ASN A 7 -9.33 10.68 12.54
N VAL A 8 -9.76 11.91 12.76
CA VAL A 8 -9.32 13.09 12.00
C VAL A 8 -8.51 14.01 12.89
N LEU A 9 -7.35 14.47 12.41
CA LEU A 9 -6.58 15.54 13.03
C LEU A 9 -6.85 16.84 12.29
N ILE A 10 -7.21 17.89 13.01
CA ILE A 10 -7.35 19.25 12.49
C ILE A 10 -6.14 20.06 12.99
N VAL A 11 -5.41 20.67 12.07
CA VAL A 11 -4.26 21.54 12.34
C VAL A 11 -4.54 22.90 11.73
N ASP A 12 -4.91 23.86 12.54
CA ASP A 12 -5.31 25.22 12.12
C ASP A 12 -5.12 26.15 13.31
N ASP A 13 -4.60 27.34 13.16
CA ASP A 13 -4.38 28.29 14.26
C ASP A 13 -5.66 29.02 14.65
N GLU A 14 -6.67 29.10 13.74
CA GLU A 14 -7.92 29.76 13.97
C GLU A 14 -8.91 28.93 14.79
N ALA A 15 -9.18 29.31 16.04
CA ALA A 15 -10.11 28.59 16.92
C ALA A 15 -11.55 28.46 16.35
N PRO A 16 -12.14 29.50 15.69
CA PRO A 16 -13.46 29.38 15.08
C PRO A 16 -13.49 28.32 13.96
N MET A 17 -12.41 28.23 13.16
CA MET A 17 -12.29 27.25 12.09
C MET A 17 -12.22 25.83 12.64
N ARG A 18 -11.35 25.57 13.62
CA ARG A 18 -11.26 24.27 14.28
C ARG A 18 -12.61 23.85 14.89
N HIS A 19 -13.28 24.79 15.58
CA HIS A 19 -14.59 24.49 16.16
C HIS A 19 -15.63 24.11 15.12
N MET A 20 -15.72 24.84 14.02
CA MET A 20 -16.65 24.55 12.93
C MET A 20 -16.36 23.18 12.31
N LEU A 21 -15.09 22.90 11.96
CA LEU A 21 -14.68 21.61 11.38
C LEU A 21 -14.98 20.45 12.33
N ARG A 22 -14.68 20.60 13.63
CA ARG A 22 -15.00 19.60 14.64
C ARG A 22 -16.50 19.30 14.67
N MET A 23 -17.34 20.31 14.76
CA MET A 23 -18.80 20.15 14.79
C MET A 23 -19.33 19.42 13.56
N VAL A 24 -18.81 19.74 12.38
CA VAL A 24 -19.18 19.09 11.12
C VAL A 24 -18.79 17.62 11.11
N LEU A 25 -17.55 17.32 11.48
CA LEU A 25 -17.00 15.96 11.45
C LEU A 25 -17.59 15.06 12.54
N GLU A 26 -17.72 15.56 13.78
CA GLU A 26 -18.29 14.77 14.89
C GLU A 26 -19.77 14.43 14.61
N ARG A 27 -20.53 15.32 13.98
CA ARG A 27 -21.91 15.05 13.56
C ARG A 27 -21.99 13.91 12.54
N ASP A 28 -20.96 13.74 11.71
CA ASP A 28 -20.85 12.66 10.71
C ASP A 28 -20.16 11.39 11.28
N GLY A 29 -19.88 11.34 12.59
CA GLY A 29 -19.37 10.17 13.31
C GLY A 29 -17.86 10.05 13.41
N TYR A 30 -17.11 11.10 13.05
CA TYR A 30 -15.65 11.13 13.19
C TYR A 30 -15.21 11.42 14.62
N THR A 31 -14.08 10.87 15.02
CA THR A 31 -13.37 11.26 16.23
C THR A 31 -12.34 12.32 15.86
N VAL A 32 -12.49 13.52 16.44
CA VAL A 32 -11.66 14.67 16.07
C VAL A 32 -10.64 14.97 17.16
N THR A 33 -9.40 15.22 16.74
CA THR A 33 -8.33 15.79 17.57
C THR A 33 -7.91 17.12 16.97
N GLU A 34 -7.68 18.12 17.80
CA GLU A 34 -7.27 19.45 17.38
C GLU A 34 -5.77 19.70 17.70
N ALA A 35 -5.14 20.49 16.84
CA ALA A 35 -3.83 21.11 17.04
C ALA A 35 -3.89 22.56 16.57
N THR A 36 -3.28 23.46 17.33
CA THR A 36 -3.29 24.90 17.09
C THR A 36 -2.10 25.40 16.30
N SER A 37 -1.15 24.51 15.96
CA SER A 37 0.05 24.81 15.17
C SER A 37 0.57 23.56 14.50
N GLY A 38 1.44 23.71 13.49
CA GLY A 38 2.12 22.60 12.85
C GLY A 38 2.94 21.76 13.84
N SER A 39 3.65 22.42 14.78
CA SER A 39 4.46 21.72 15.80
C SER A 39 3.60 20.83 16.71
N GLN A 40 2.45 21.34 17.17
CA GLN A 40 1.50 20.55 17.95
C GLN A 40 0.90 19.42 17.12
N GLY A 41 0.65 19.66 15.82
CA GLY A 41 0.20 18.64 14.89
C GLY A 41 1.19 17.48 14.78
N LEU A 42 2.48 17.75 14.65
CA LEU A 42 3.54 16.71 14.63
C LEU A 42 3.60 15.94 15.95
N GLU A 43 3.45 16.61 17.08
CA GLU A 43 3.41 15.93 18.38
C GLU A 43 2.22 14.97 18.49
N ARG A 44 1.04 15.37 17.99
CA ARG A 44 -0.13 14.50 17.91
C ARG A 44 0.13 13.28 17.02
N LEU A 45 0.80 13.45 15.88
CA LEU A 45 1.16 12.34 14.99
C LEU A 45 2.15 11.37 15.61
N ARG A 46 3.03 11.83 16.49
CA ARG A 46 3.97 10.98 17.22
C ARG A 46 3.28 10.02 18.20
N THR A 47 2.18 10.46 18.80
CA THR A 47 1.49 9.73 19.88
C THR A 47 0.19 9.05 19.42
N GLY A 48 -0.36 9.45 18.28
CA GLY A 48 -1.66 8.97 17.78
C GLY A 48 -1.62 8.55 16.32
N HIS A 49 -2.68 7.87 15.90
CA HIS A 49 -2.88 7.48 14.51
C HIS A 49 -4.15 8.12 13.97
N TYR A 50 -4.02 8.81 12.86
CA TYR A 50 -5.10 9.51 12.19
C TYR A 50 -5.24 9.03 10.75
N GLY A 51 -6.47 8.81 10.30
CA GLY A 51 -6.77 8.42 8.93
C GLY A 51 -6.63 9.61 7.98
N VAL A 52 -7.17 10.75 8.40
CA VAL A 52 -7.15 12.00 7.64
C VAL A 52 -6.64 13.14 8.52
N ILE A 53 -5.92 14.07 7.91
CA ILE A 53 -5.38 15.27 8.52
C ILE A 53 -5.86 16.46 7.69
N LEU A 54 -6.62 17.37 8.29
CA LEU A 54 -6.97 18.66 7.71
C LEU A 54 -5.96 19.68 8.23
N CYS A 55 -5.19 20.29 7.34
CA CYS A 55 -4.12 21.20 7.72
C CYS A 55 -4.26 22.54 7.02
N ASP A 56 -4.29 23.63 7.79
CA ASP A 56 -4.16 24.96 7.22
C ASP A 56 -2.75 25.19 6.67
N ILE A 57 -2.66 25.96 5.59
CA ILE A 57 -1.37 26.30 5.00
C ILE A 57 -0.69 27.42 5.79
N ARG A 58 -1.45 28.44 6.20
CA ARG A 58 -0.88 29.60 6.85
C ARG A 58 -1.06 29.55 8.35
N MET A 59 -0.04 29.11 9.03
CA MET A 59 0.03 29.10 10.49
C MET A 59 1.29 29.80 10.97
N PRO A 60 1.27 30.42 12.16
CA PRO A 60 2.47 30.97 12.80
C PRO A 60 3.51 29.88 13.07
N GLU A 61 4.78 30.25 13.12
CA GLU A 61 5.96 29.43 13.46
C GLU A 61 6.25 28.30 12.47
N MET A 62 5.30 27.41 12.23
CA MET A 62 5.41 26.29 11.29
C MET A 62 4.17 26.31 10.37
N ASP A 63 4.39 26.63 9.12
CA ASP A 63 3.34 26.62 8.10
C ASP A 63 2.96 25.18 7.69
N GLY A 64 1.83 25.04 7.00
CA GLY A 64 1.30 23.74 6.61
C GLY A 64 2.19 22.99 5.63
N LEU A 65 2.98 23.69 4.80
CA LEU A 65 3.89 23.07 3.86
C LEU A 65 5.08 22.44 4.59
N THR A 66 5.66 23.17 5.55
CA THR A 66 6.72 22.66 6.44
C THR A 66 6.21 21.48 7.27
N PHE A 67 4.99 21.58 7.83
CA PHE A 67 4.35 20.47 8.53
C PHE A 67 4.24 19.22 7.63
N LEU A 68 3.83 19.37 6.38
CA LEU A 68 3.68 18.27 5.43
C LEU A 68 5.04 17.60 5.12
N GLN A 69 6.10 18.40 4.94
CA GLN A 69 7.46 17.92 4.71
C GLN A 69 8.02 17.15 5.91
N GLU A 70 7.86 17.72 7.12
CA GLU A 70 8.28 17.06 8.36
C GLU A 70 7.53 15.76 8.63
N LYS A 71 6.20 15.76 8.37
CA LYS A 71 5.39 14.54 8.44
C LYS A 71 5.94 13.45 7.53
N GLN A 72 6.34 13.78 6.30
CA GLN A 72 6.93 12.82 5.36
C GLN A 72 8.30 12.33 5.82
N SER A 73 9.17 13.24 6.27
CA SER A 73 10.51 12.92 6.76
C SER A 73 10.48 11.91 7.90
N HIS A 74 9.51 12.03 8.79
CA HIS A 74 9.28 11.10 9.91
C HIS A 74 8.41 9.89 9.56
N GLN A 75 7.95 9.78 8.31
CA GLN A 75 7.07 8.70 7.84
C GLN A 75 5.77 8.54 8.67
N TYR A 76 5.26 9.63 9.24
CA TYR A 76 3.98 9.58 9.94
C TYR A 76 2.83 9.28 8.99
N GLY A 77 1.94 8.37 9.39
CA GLY A 77 0.75 7.99 8.63
C GLY A 77 -0.28 9.11 8.47
N GLY A 78 -1.38 8.78 7.80
CA GLY A 78 -2.51 9.70 7.58
C GLY A 78 -2.44 10.44 6.25
N THR A 79 -3.60 10.63 5.64
CA THR A 79 -3.80 11.35 4.37
C THR A 79 -4.02 12.83 4.66
N VAL A 80 -3.20 13.73 4.08
CA VAL A 80 -3.27 15.16 4.34
C VAL A 80 -4.09 15.86 3.29
N ILE A 81 -5.09 16.65 3.74
CA ILE A 81 -5.87 17.59 2.94
C ILE A 81 -5.47 18.99 3.40
N MET A 82 -4.95 19.79 2.47
CA MET A 82 -4.53 21.15 2.77
C MET A 82 -5.70 22.12 2.64
N MET A 83 -5.78 23.11 3.53
CA MET A 83 -6.79 24.17 3.50
C MET A 83 -6.11 25.53 3.35
N SER A 84 -6.67 26.45 2.56
CA SER A 84 -6.09 27.79 2.39
C SER A 84 -7.13 28.86 2.10
N ALA A 85 -6.96 30.02 2.70
CA ALA A 85 -7.75 31.21 2.42
C ALA A 85 -7.36 31.94 1.12
N TYR A 86 -6.14 31.68 0.61
CA TYR A 86 -5.61 32.30 -0.61
C TYR A 86 -5.11 31.22 -1.54
N GLY A 87 -6.05 30.65 -2.32
CA GLY A 87 -5.76 29.58 -3.26
C GLY A 87 -5.12 30.08 -4.55
N SER A 88 -3.81 30.25 -4.62
CA SER A 88 -3.16 30.29 -5.92
C SER A 88 -3.02 28.85 -6.43
N ILE A 89 -3.16 28.66 -7.74
CA ILE A 89 -2.91 27.37 -8.41
C ILE A 89 -1.51 26.87 -8.06
N ASP A 90 -0.53 27.77 -7.98
CA ASP A 90 0.86 27.45 -7.67
C ASP A 90 1.01 26.83 -6.27
N THR A 91 0.34 27.39 -5.26
CA THR A 91 0.36 26.86 -3.89
C THR A 91 -0.28 25.46 -3.82
N ALA A 92 -1.40 25.27 -4.52
CA ALA A 92 -2.05 23.95 -4.59
C ALA A 92 -1.11 22.91 -5.24
N VAL A 93 -0.49 23.26 -6.36
CA VAL A 93 0.48 22.40 -7.06
C VAL A 93 1.68 22.07 -6.17
N GLU A 94 2.17 23.04 -5.39
CA GLU A 94 3.28 22.83 -4.45
C GLU A 94 2.89 21.84 -3.34
N CYS A 95 1.74 22.01 -2.72
CA CYS A 95 1.21 21.06 -1.74
C CYS A 95 1.10 19.64 -2.30
N MET A 96 0.57 19.50 -3.52
CA MET A 96 0.44 18.20 -4.17
C MET A 96 1.80 17.55 -4.47
N LYS A 97 2.82 18.33 -4.90
CA LYS A 97 4.20 17.84 -5.10
C LYS A 97 4.81 17.33 -3.81
N HIS A 98 4.48 17.96 -2.67
CA HIS A 98 4.93 17.55 -1.34
C HIS A 98 4.03 16.48 -0.70
N GLY A 99 3.15 15.84 -1.48
CA GLY A 99 2.40 14.65 -1.06
C GLY A 99 1.12 14.93 -0.29
N ALA A 100 0.56 16.13 -0.39
CA ALA A 100 -0.84 16.34 -0.03
C ALA A 100 -1.74 15.49 -0.94
N TYR A 101 -2.81 14.99 -0.37
CA TYR A 101 -3.82 14.24 -1.12
C TYR A 101 -4.77 15.14 -1.90
N ASP A 102 -5.20 16.22 -1.25
CA ASP A 102 -6.15 17.16 -1.82
C ASP A 102 -5.91 18.56 -1.24
N TYR A 103 -6.53 19.53 -1.86
CA TYR A 103 -6.46 20.94 -1.49
C TYR A 103 -7.83 21.57 -1.54
N ILE A 104 -8.21 22.28 -0.47
CA ILE A 104 -9.52 22.95 -0.34
C ILE A 104 -9.31 24.44 -0.10
N SER A 105 -9.95 25.26 -0.93
CA SER A 105 -9.92 26.72 -0.79
C SER A 105 -10.97 27.22 0.22
N LYS A 106 -10.56 28.01 1.17
CA LYS A 106 -11.47 28.74 2.07
C LYS A 106 -12.03 30.00 1.33
N PRO A 107 -13.33 30.35 1.48
CA PRO A 107 -14.33 29.69 2.28
C PRO A 107 -14.91 28.44 1.58
N PHE A 108 -15.12 27.37 2.33
CA PHE A 108 -15.70 26.12 1.86
C PHE A 108 -17.02 25.81 2.57
N ARG A 109 -17.85 24.99 1.96
CA ARG A 109 -19.08 24.49 2.57
C ARG A 109 -18.78 23.22 3.39
N PRO A 110 -19.55 22.96 4.45
CA PRO A 110 -19.40 21.73 5.25
C PRO A 110 -19.39 20.46 4.43
N ASP A 111 -20.25 20.37 3.41
CA ASP A 111 -20.35 19.19 2.54
C ASP A 111 -19.08 18.95 1.71
N GLU A 112 -18.33 19.99 1.36
CA GLU A 112 -17.06 19.87 0.63
C GLU A 112 -15.99 19.21 1.49
N ILE A 113 -15.92 19.56 2.77
CA ILE A 113 -15.01 18.93 3.73
C ILE A 113 -15.36 17.46 3.92
N LEU A 114 -16.64 17.15 4.17
CA LEU A 114 -17.08 15.76 4.34
C LEU A 114 -16.79 14.90 3.11
N LEU A 115 -17.03 15.45 1.92
CA LEU A 115 -16.73 14.75 0.68
C LEU A 115 -15.23 14.47 0.52
N ALA A 116 -14.38 15.46 0.81
CA ALA A 116 -12.93 15.30 0.71
C ALA A 116 -12.40 14.29 1.72
N VAL A 117 -12.89 14.33 2.97
CA VAL A 117 -12.51 13.36 4.01
C VAL A 117 -12.94 11.95 3.63
N ARG A 118 -14.17 11.74 3.16
CA ARG A 118 -14.65 10.42 2.72
C ARG A 118 -13.83 9.86 1.55
N LYS A 119 -13.48 10.68 0.54
CA LYS A 119 -12.62 10.27 -0.58
C LYS A 119 -11.21 9.88 -0.10
N ALA A 120 -10.65 10.63 0.84
CA ALA A 120 -9.35 10.32 1.42
C ALA A 120 -9.35 8.97 2.17
N GLU A 121 -10.42 8.68 2.93
CA GLU A 121 -10.60 7.41 3.61
C GLU A 121 -10.78 6.24 2.63
N GLU A 122 -11.61 6.39 1.61
CA GLU A 122 -11.83 5.37 0.59
C GLU A 122 -10.51 4.99 -0.10
N ARG A 123 -9.69 5.97 -0.47
CA ARG A 123 -8.36 5.72 -1.03
C ARG A 123 -7.46 4.96 -0.07
N LEU A 124 -7.48 5.33 1.22
CA LEU A 124 -6.68 4.67 2.24
C LEU A 124 -7.10 3.19 2.38
N GLN A 125 -8.40 2.92 2.37
CA GLN A 125 -8.96 1.56 2.43
C GLN A 125 -8.53 0.73 1.22
N LEU A 126 -8.71 1.23 0.00
CA LEU A 126 -8.31 0.56 -1.23
C LEU A 126 -6.79 0.26 -1.26
N SER A 127 -5.97 1.19 -0.78
CA SER A 127 -4.52 0.99 -0.67
C SER A 127 -4.18 -0.15 0.31
N GLN A 128 -4.82 -0.18 1.48
CA GLN A 128 -4.62 -1.23 2.48
C GLN A 128 -5.10 -2.60 1.98
N GLU A 129 -6.24 -2.66 1.31
CA GLU A 129 -6.75 -3.90 0.70
C GLU A 129 -5.81 -4.42 -0.38
N THR A 130 -5.27 -3.55 -1.23
CA THR A 130 -4.30 -3.92 -2.25
C THR A 130 -3.04 -4.52 -1.64
N VAL A 131 -2.51 -3.93 -0.57
CA VAL A 131 -1.34 -4.45 0.16
C VAL A 131 -1.67 -5.79 0.81
N LYS A 132 -2.84 -5.93 1.42
CA LYS A 132 -3.30 -7.16 2.04
C LYS A 132 -3.44 -8.28 1.01
N LEU A 133 -4.12 -8.03 -0.11
CA LEU A 133 -4.26 -9.00 -1.20
C LEU A 133 -2.92 -9.42 -1.78
N LYS A 134 -1.98 -8.48 -1.99
CA LYS A 134 -0.61 -8.81 -2.43
C LYS A 134 0.13 -9.69 -1.41
N ASN A 135 -0.04 -9.43 -0.13
CA ASN A 135 0.57 -10.25 0.93
C ASN A 135 -0.08 -11.64 1.03
N ASP A 136 -1.39 -11.75 0.86
CA ASP A 136 -2.11 -13.02 0.86
C ASP A 136 -1.75 -13.85 -0.39
N LEU A 137 -1.62 -13.22 -1.56
CA LEU A 137 -1.07 -13.87 -2.75
C LEU A 137 0.36 -14.36 -2.55
N ARG A 138 1.24 -13.56 -1.92
CA ARG A 138 2.60 -13.97 -1.57
C ARG A 138 2.63 -15.11 -0.54
N ARG A 139 1.71 -15.13 0.42
CA ARG A 139 1.57 -16.22 1.39
C ARG A 139 1.05 -17.49 0.74
N SER A 140 0.06 -17.39 -0.16
CA SER A 140 -0.45 -18.51 -0.95
C SER A 140 0.58 -19.05 -1.95
N ALA A 141 1.44 -18.17 -2.48
CA ALA A 141 2.56 -18.55 -3.35
C ALA A 141 3.77 -19.11 -2.58
N ARG A 142 3.85 -18.92 -1.24
CA ARG A 142 4.89 -19.59 -0.44
C ARG A 142 4.55 -21.07 -0.33
N PRO A 143 5.46 -21.97 -0.74
CA PRO A 143 5.21 -23.42 -0.78
C PRO A 143 5.28 -24.10 0.60
N GLN A 144 4.67 -23.49 1.64
CA GLN A 144 4.61 -24.12 2.97
C GLN A 144 3.81 -25.44 2.97
N GLY A 145 2.94 -25.66 1.97
CA GLY A 145 2.23 -26.93 1.80
C GLY A 145 2.99 -27.98 0.96
N VAL A 146 3.88 -27.55 0.06
CA VAL A 146 4.56 -28.45 -0.88
C VAL A 146 5.65 -29.27 -0.17
N ALA A 147 6.47 -28.64 0.66
CA ALA A 147 7.47 -29.35 1.48
C ALA A 147 6.81 -30.33 2.45
N ALA A 148 5.72 -29.96 3.11
CA ALA A 148 5.01 -30.83 4.06
C ALA A 148 4.36 -32.07 3.41
N HIS A 149 3.90 -31.99 2.16
CA HIS A 149 3.35 -33.14 1.42
C HIS A 149 4.41 -34.08 0.86
N ILE A 150 5.61 -33.58 0.63
CA ILE A 150 6.73 -34.34 0.10
C ILE A 150 7.42 -35.19 1.20
N HIS A 151 7.37 -34.80 2.47
CA HIS A 151 8.07 -35.44 3.57
C HIS A 151 7.58 -36.85 4.00
N ARG A 152 6.43 -37.31 3.52
CA ARG A 152 5.82 -38.58 4.03
C ARG A 152 6.28 -39.89 3.40
N ARG A 153 7.21 -39.91 2.42
CA ARG A 153 7.74 -41.14 1.84
C ARG A 153 9.26 -41.06 1.60
N PRO A 154 10.07 -42.11 1.94
CA PRO A 154 11.54 -42.07 1.85
C PRO A 154 12.08 -41.82 0.43
N VAL A 155 11.39 -42.28 -0.60
CA VAL A 155 11.74 -42.03 -2.02
C VAL A 155 11.73 -40.54 -2.37
N LYS A 156 10.98 -39.70 -1.63
CA LYS A 156 10.88 -38.28 -1.88
C LYS A 156 12.00 -37.45 -1.22
N GLN A 157 12.71 -37.99 -0.23
CA GLN A 157 13.83 -37.27 0.42
C GLN A 157 15.04 -37.18 -0.52
N ASN A 158 15.33 -38.24 -1.30
CA ASN A 158 16.39 -38.22 -2.31
C ASN A 158 16.06 -37.22 -3.44
N LEU A 159 14.77 -37.10 -3.81
CA LEU A 159 14.31 -36.15 -4.82
C LEU A 159 14.47 -34.70 -4.32
N LEU A 160 14.17 -34.42 -3.05
CA LEU A 160 14.36 -33.08 -2.48
C LEU A 160 15.83 -32.67 -2.41
N SER A 161 16.74 -33.60 -2.10
CA SER A 161 18.17 -33.30 -2.11
C SER A 161 18.66 -32.98 -3.52
N LEU A 162 18.13 -33.67 -4.55
CA LEU A 162 18.41 -33.40 -5.95
C LEU A 162 17.85 -32.03 -6.39
N VAL A 163 16.61 -31.70 -5.97
CA VAL A 163 15.97 -30.39 -6.23
C VAL A 163 16.82 -29.26 -5.67
N ARG A 164 17.31 -29.35 -4.43
CA ARG A 164 18.19 -28.33 -3.83
C ARG A 164 19.49 -28.15 -4.62
N LYS A 165 20.16 -29.23 -4.94
CA LYS A 165 21.41 -29.18 -5.76
C LYS A 165 21.16 -28.56 -7.14
N ALA A 166 20.04 -28.89 -7.79
CA ALA A 166 19.69 -28.35 -9.09
C ALA A 166 19.26 -26.86 -9.01
N ALA A 167 18.68 -26.45 -7.90
CA ALA A 167 18.21 -25.06 -7.68
C ALA A 167 19.36 -24.05 -7.52
N GLU A 168 20.54 -24.52 -7.06
CA GLU A 168 21.73 -23.66 -6.90
C GLU A 168 22.38 -23.30 -8.25
N ALA A 169 22.19 -24.13 -9.27
CA ALA A 169 22.82 -23.94 -10.58
C ALA A 169 21.91 -23.05 -11.50
N PRO A 170 22.48 -22.09 -12.25
CA PRO A 170 21.75 -21.30 -13.25
C PRO A 170 21.54 -22.10 -14.55
N ALA A 171 20.93 -23.29 -14.43
CA ALA A 171 20.73 -24.22 -15.53
C ALA A 171 19.26 -24.49 -15.81
N THR A 172 18.94 -24.85 -17.06
CA THR A 172 17.61 -25.31 -17.44
C THR A 172 17.37 -26.71 -16.89
N VAL A 173 16.24 -26.91 -16.18
CA VAL A 173 15.87 -28.20 -15.60
C VAL A 173 14.68 -28.76 -16.36
N LEU A 174 14.83 -29.99 -16.88
CA LEU A 174 13.75 -30.76 -17.49
C LEU A 174 13.17 -31.75 -16.47
N ILE A 175 11.86 -31.63 -16.21
CA ILE A 175 11.14 -32.52 -15.28
C ILE A 175 10.23 -33.43 -16.09
N THR A 176 10.49 -34.72 -16.06
CA THR A 176 9.72 -35.75 -16.80
C THR A 176 8.96 -36.67 -15.85
N GLY A 177 7.87 -37.26 -16.32
CA GLY A 177 7.08 -38.21 -15.56
C GLY A 177 5.63 -38.32 -16.03
N PRO A 178 4.86 -39.33 -15.64
CA PRO A 178 3.44 -39.49 -15.96
C PRO A 178 2.57 -38.31 -15.49
N THR A 179 1.39 -38.18 -16.07
CA THR A 179 0.39 -37.18 -15.62
C THR A 179 -0.01 -37.43 -14.16
N GLY A 180 -0.17 -36.36 -13.36
CA GLY A 180 -0.57 -36.45 -11.95
C GLY A 180 0.56 -36.77 -10.96
N THR A 181 1.82 -36.94 -11.38
CA THR A 181 2.96 -37.28 -10.48
C THR A 181 3.47 -36.07 -9.68
N GLY A 182 2.96 -34.85 -9.90
CA GLY A 182 3.36 -33.65 -9.17
C GLY A 182 4.56 -32.92 -9.78
N LYS A 183 4.78 -33.00 -11.09
CA LYS A 183 5.86 -32.26 -11.79
C LYS A 183 5.82 -30.75 -11.53
N GLU A 184 4.66 -30.16 -11.52
CA GLU A 184 4.49 -28.75 -11.21
C GLU A 184 4.94 -28.41 -9.78
N LEU A 185 4.68 -29.29 -8.81
CA LEU A 185 5.13 -29.12 -7.43
C LEU A 185 6.66 -29.10 -7.34
N ILE A 186 7.32 -29.94 -8.14
CA ILE A 186 8.80 -29.96 -8.20
C ILE A 186 9.34 -28.68 -8.85
N ALA A 187 8.69 -28.18 -9.91
CA ALA A 187 9.09 -26.91 -10.54
C ALA A 187 8.97 -25.73 -9.58
N ARG A 188 7.88 -25.67 -8.81
CA ARG A 188 7.68 -24.65 -7.77
C ARG A 188 8.71 -24.80 -6.62
N ALA A 189 9.05 -26.02 -6.24
CA ALA A 189 10.07 -26.29 -5.22
C ALA A 189 11.47 -25.84 -5.69
N LEU A 190 11.83 -26.12 -6.94
CA LEU A 190 13.08 -25.64 -7.56
C LEU A 190 13.17 -24.12 -7.52
N HIS A 191 12.09 -23.41 -7.89
CA HIS A 191 12.07 -21.97 -7.84
C HIS A 191 12.23 -21.45 -6.40
N ALA A 192 11.52 -22.05 -5.44
CA ALA A 192 11.54 -21.61 -4.03
C ALA A 192 12.92 -21.82 -3.36
N GLU A 193 13.68 -22.85 -3.77
CA GLU A 193 15.03 -23.15 -3.24
C GLU A 193 16.13 -22.43 -4.07
N SER A 194 15.79 -21.72 -5.14
CA SER A 194 16.76 -21.05 -6.02
C SER A 194 17.10 -19.62 -5.53
N PRO A 195 18.26 -19.05 -5.97
CA PRO A 195 18.61 -17.66 -5.72
C PRO A 195 17.58 -16.65 -6.28
N ARG A 196 16.63 -17.11 -7.08
CA ARG A 196 15.54 -16.30 -7.66
C ARG A 196 14.19 -16.50 -6.97
N SER A 197 14.15 -17.04 -5.76
CA SER A 197 12.94 -17.31 -4.98
C SER A 197 12.09 -16.06 -4.68
N ASP A 198 12.68 -14.86 -4.71
CA ASP A 198 12.02 -13.57 -4.56
C ASP A 198 11.41 -13.04 -5.87
N LYS A 199 11.74 -13.63 -7.02
CA LYS A 199 11.23 -13.25 -8.33
C LYS A 199 9.90 -13.95 -8.65
N PRO A 200 9.09 -13.40 -9.57
CA PRO A 200 7.83 -14.04 -9.96
C PRO A 200 8.08 -15.40 -10.65
N PHE A 201 7.28 -16.40 -10.26
CA PHE A 201 7.23 -17.70 -10.94
C PHE A 201 6.11 -17.68 -11.98
N LEU A 202 6.46 -17.70 -13.26
CA LEU A 202 5.50 -17.72 -14.36
C LEU A 202 5.32 -19.14 -14.89
N ALA A 203 4.12 -19.71 -14.75
CA ALA A 203 3.75 -21.00 -15.31
C ALA A 203 3.02 -20.79 -16.64
N VAL A 204 3.57 -21.35 -17.73
CA VAL A 204 2.99 -21.24 -19.08
C VAL A 204 2.59 -22.64 -19.56
N ASN A 205 1.32 -22.78 -19.95
CA ASN A 205 0.84 -24.01 -20.60
C ASN A 205 1.00 -23.89 -22.11
N CYS A 206 2.08 -24.43 -22.64
CA CYS A 206 2.37 -24.37 -24.09
C CYS A 206 1.30 -25.01 -24.97
N SER A 207 0.55 -25.99 -24.47
CA SER A 207 -0.52 -26.62 -25.25
C SER A 207 -1.81 -25.76 -25.37
N ALA A 208 -1.92 -24.73 -24.54
CA ALA A 208 -3.04 -23.80 -24.58
C ALA A 208 -2.77 -22.55 -25.46
N ILE A 209 -1.52 -22.39 -25.93
CA ILE A 209 -1.13 -21.25 -26.76
C ILE A 209 -1.21 -21.68 -28.24
N PRO A 210 -1.93 -20.92 -29.12
CA PRO A 210 -1.91 -21.17 -30.56
C PRO A 210 -0.49 -21.09 -31.11
N ALA A 211 -0.13 -22.02 -32.06
CA ALA A 211 1.22 -22.13 -32.59
C ALA A 211 1.78 -20.81 -33.16
N GLY A 212 0.92 -19.97 -33.77
CA GLY A 212 1.32 -18.67 -34.32
C GLY A 212 1.60 -17.57 -33.29
N LEU A 213 1.25 -17.77 -32.00
CA LEU A 213 1.47 -16.82 -30.94
C LEU A 213 2.55 -17.26 -29.94
N LEU A 214 3.06 -18.49 -30.09
CA LEU A 214 3.97 -19.08 -29.10
C LEU A 214 5.27 -18.29 -28.97
N GLU A 215 5.85 -17.85 -30.10
CA GLU A 215 7.10 -17.08 -30.10
C GLU A 215 6.90 -15.69 -29.48
N SER A 216 5.82 -15.01 -29.82
CA SER A 216 5.53 -13.67 -29.29
C SER A 216 5.21 -13.68 -27.79
N GLU A 217 4.51 -14.71 -27.31
CA GLU A 217 4.18 -14.86 -25.87
C GLU A 217 5.41 -15.27 -25.04
N LEU A 218 6.35 -16.03 -25.59
CA LEU A 218 7.56 -16.47 -24.89
C LEU A 218 8.69 -15.46 -24.93
N PHE A 219 8.85 -14.74 -26.04
CA PHE A 219 10.02 -13.87 -26.30
C PHE A 219 9.66 -12.39 -26.46
N GLY A 220 8.37 -12.05 -26.45
CA GLY A 220 7.86 -10.69 -26.64
C GLY A 220 7.83 -10.25 -28.10
N HIS A 221 7.26 -9.10 -28.34
CA HIS A 221 7.28 -8.41 -29.63
C HIS A 221 8.48 -7.45 -29.69
N THR A 222 9.20 -7.46 -30.78
CA THR A 222 10.19 -6.43 -31.14
C THR A 222 9.51 -5.20 -31.71
#